data_36dc7b49a25eb2a90cadedeb8674bf44
#
_entry.id   36dc7b49a25eb2a90cadedeb8674bf44
#
_cell.length_a   1.000
_cell.length_b   1.000
_cell.length_c   1.000
_cell.angle_alpha   90.00
_cell.angle_beta   90.00
_cell.angle_gamma   90.00
#
_symmetry.space_group_name_H-M   'P 1'
#
loop_
_entity.id
_entity.type
_entity.pdbx_description
1 polymer ?
#
loop_
_entity_poly.entity_id
_entity_poly.type
_entity_poly.pdbx_seq_one_letter_code
_entity_poly.pdbx_strand_id
1 'polypeptide(L)'
;SDSDRIGYYTQIFDDDPDQLSGGERNIKQLRALCESDAEILFLDEPSSHLDTYAQIALEKAIKEYQGTVLMVTHDFYTVANCADRILLLENGTVREQSGRAYRKSIYKKYFESDIFEAERIRVEKEVRIHALLRDGKWKEAKNVL
;
A
#
# COMPACT_ATOMS: atom_id res chain seq x y z
N SER A 1 -3.42 -25.28 13.51
CA SER A 1 -2.44 -24.64 14.39
C SER A 1 -2.67 -23.13 14.33
N ASP A 2 -2.60 -22.45 15.47
CA ASP A 2 -2.84 -20.99 15.54
C ASP A 2 -1.87 -20.17 14.68
N SER A 3 -0.75 -20.77 14.27
CA SER A 3 0.27 -20.16 13.41
C SER A 3 -0.18 -20.00 11.95
N ASP A 4 -1.18 -20.75 11.51
CA ASP A 4 -1.63 -20.74 10.12
C ASP A 4 -2.57 -19.57 9.79
N ARG A 5 -2.95 -18.81 10.82
CA ARG A 5 -3.87 -17.67 10.72
C ARG A 5 -3.17 -16.33 10.54
N ILE A 6 -1.83 -16.31 10.55
CA ILE A 6 -1.01 -15.12 10.40
C ILE A 6 -0.20 -15.22 9.12
N GLY A 7 -0.44 -14.30 8.20
CA GLY A 7 0.38 -14.12 7.01
C GLY A 7 1.46 -13.07 7.27
N TYR A 8 2.67 -13.33 6.84
CA TYR A 8 3.79 -12.42 6.98
C TYR A 8 4.43 -12.11 5.63
N TYR A 9 4.62 -10.83 5.36
CA TYR A 9 5.31 -10.34 4.19
C TYR A 9 6.52 -9.50 4.59
N THR A 10 7.66 -9.84 4.05
CA THR A 10 8.84 -8.99 3.99
C THR A 10 9.39 -8.97 2.58
N GLN A 11 10.02 -7.89 2.19
CA GLN A 11 10.65 -7.83 0.87
C GLN A 11 11.80 -8.82 0.78
N ILE A 12 11.80 -9.60 -0.31
CA ILE A 12 12.91 -10.46 -0.66
C ILE A 12 13.80 -9.67 -1.62
N PHE A 13 14.99 -9.33 -1.15
CA PHE A 13 16.05 -8.80 -2.01
C PHE A 13 16.83 -10.01 -2.54
N ASP A 14 16.52 -10.43 -3.75
CA ASP A 14 17.24 -11.50 -4.43
C ASP A 14 17.98 -10.89 -5.60
N ASP A 15 19.30 -10.97 -5.56
CA ASP A 15 20.23 -10.45 -6.62
C ASP A 15 20.31 -11.40 -7.83
N ASP A 16 19.30 -12.25 -8.06
CA ASP A 16 19.30 -13.16 -9.20
C ASP A 16 18.89 -12.43 -10.49
N PRO A 17 19.83 -12.21 -11.44
CA PRO A 17 19.58 -11.42 -12.64
C PRO A 17 18.66 -12.09 -13.67
N ASP A 18 18.36 -13.40 -13.53
CA ASP A 18 17.58 -14.18 -14.51
C ASP A 18 16.11 -14.35 -14.12
N GLN A 19 15.64 -13.73 -13.04
CA GLN A 19 14.26 -13.86 -12.59
C GLN A 19 13.47 -12.54 -12.69
N LEU A 20 12.14 -12.66 -12.72
CA LEU A 20 11.16 -11.56 -12.68
C LEU A 20 11.63 -10.40 -11.80
N SER A 21 11.39 -9.17 -12.22
CA SER A 21 11.76 -7.97 -11.45
C SER A 21 11.29 -8.13 -9.98
N GLY A 22 12.09 -7.67 -9.02
CA GLY A 22 11.78 -7.78 -7.59
C GLY A 22 10.36 -7.28 -7.25
N GLY A 23 9.87 -6.27 -8.00
CA GLY A 23 8.51 -5.75 -7.86
C GLY A 23 7.42 -6.75 -8.26
N GLU A 24 7.60 -7.53 -9.32
CA GLU A 24 6.61 -8.53 -9.76
C GLU A 24 6.52 -9.70 -8.78
N ARG A 25 7.65 -10.13 -8.21
CA ARG A 25 7.67 -11.16 -7.15
C ARG A 25 6.96 -10.69 -5.90
N ASN A 26 7.23 -9.48 -5.48
CA ASN A 26 6.62 -8.90 -4.29
C ASN A 26 5.11 -8.79 -4.44
N ILE A 27 4.61 -8.40 -5.61
CA ILE A 27 3.17 -8.35 -5.89
C ILE A 27 2.55 -9.73 -5.90
N LYS A 28 3.20 -10.74 -6.50
CA LYS A 28 2.71 -12.13 -6.46
C LYS A 28 2.59 -12.65 -5.04
N GLN A 29 3.60 -12.40 -4.20
CA GLN A 29 3.60 -12.81 -2.80
C GLN A 29 2.49 -12.10 -2.02
N LEU A 30 2.33 -10.79 -2.20
CA LEU A 30 1.26 -10.02 -1.57
C LEU A 30 -0.11 -10.50 -1.97
N ARG A 31 -0.31 -10.78 -3.27
CA ARG A 31 -1.57 -11.33 -3.77
C ARG A 31 -1.88 -12.68 -3.14
N ALA A 32 -0.91 -13.59 -3.12
CA ALA A 32 -1.07 -14.92 -2.49
C ALA A 32 -1.43 -14.81 -1.00
N LEU A 33 -0.85 -13.85 -0.28
CA LEU A 33 -1.21 -13.58 1.11
C LEU A 33 -2.62 -13.03 1.27
N CYS A 34 -3.03 -12.10 0.42
CA CYS A 34 -4.39 -11.53 0.45
C CYS A 34 -5.47 -12.56 0.06
N GLU A 35 -5.11 -13.55 -0.74
CA GLU A 35 -5.99 -14.66 -1.14
C GLU A 35 -5.94 -15.85 -0.17
N SER A 36 -5.06 -15.81 0.83
CA SER A 36 -4.96 -16.86 1.85
C SER A 36 -6.06 -16.74 2.91
N ASP A 37 -6.27 -17.82 3.66
CA ASP A 37 -7.21 -17.85 4.81
C ASP A 37 -6.62 -17.19 6.07
N ALA A 38 -5.58 -16.38 5.94
CA ALA A 38 -5.00 -15.65 7.06
C ALA A 38 -6.01 -14.64 7.62
N GLU A 39 -6.09 -14.54 8.92
CA GLU A 39 -6.93 -13.55 9.61
C GLU A 39 -6.17 -12.25 9.90
N ILE A 40 -4.86 -12.36 10.02
CA ILE A 40 -3.97 -11.23 10.28
C ILE A 40 -2.84 -11.24 9.25
N LEU A 41 -2.60 -10.12 8.60
CA LEU A 41 -1.45 -9.91 7.75
C LEU A 41 -0.46 -8.95 8.42
N PHE A 42 0.78 -9.38 8.52
CA PHE A 42 1.91 -8.53 8.85
C PHE A 42 2.64 -8.12 7.59
N LEU A 43 2.68 -6.82 7.29
CA LEU A 43 3.32 -6.27 6.11
C LEU A 43 4.47 -5.34 6.54
N ASP A 44 5.70 -5.74 6.23
CA ASP A 44 6.89 -4.95 6.51
C ASP A 44 7.37 -4.22 5.26
N GLU A 45 7.24 -2.89 5.27
CA GLU A 45 7.56 -1.97 4.16
C GLU A 45 7.02 -2.44 2.79
N PRO A 46 5.73 -2.78 2.68
CA PRO A 46 5.20 -3.45 1.49
C PRO A 46 5.19 -2.57 0.22
N SER A 47 5.20 -1.25 0.38
CA SER A 47 5.22 -0.29 -0.74
C SER A 47 6.63 0.04 -1.24
N SER A 48 7.67 -0.37 -0.54
CA SER A 48 9.05 -0.08 -0.89
C SER A 48 9.43 -0.67 -2.25
N HIS A 49 10.09 0.12 -3.10
CA HIS A 49 10.51 -0.26 -4.46
C HIS A 49 9.37 -0.64 -5.44
N LEU A 50 8.12 -0.37 -5.09
CA LEU A 50 7.01 -0.52 -6.02
C LEU A 50 6.92 0.70 -6.95
N ASP A 51 6.61 0.45 -8.23
CA ASP A 51 6.15 1.52 -9.11
C ASP A 51 4.73 1.98 -8.72
N THR A 52 4.29 3.09 -9.27
CA THR A 52 3.00 3.69 -8.91
C THR A 52 1.83 2.74 -9.18
N TYR A 53 1.87 1.98 -10.27
CA TYR A 53 0.84 1.00 -10.59
C TYR A 53 0.75 -0.12 -9.55
N ALA A 54 1.89 -0.67 -9.18
CA ALA A 54 2.01 -1.71 -8.16
C ALA A 54 1.57 -1.21 -6.78
N GLN A 55 1.91 0.03 -6.44
CA GLN A 55 1.50 0.67 -5.19
C GLN A 55 -0.02 0.84 -5.12
N ILE A 56 -0.67 1.27 -6.19
CA ILE A 56 -2.14 1.37 -6.26
C ILE A 56 -2.80 0.00 -6.10
N ALA A 57 -2.24 -1.03 -6.75
CA ALA A 57 -2.73 -2.40 -6.61
C ALA A 57 -2.59 -2.93 -5.18
N LEU A 58 -1.47 -2.64 -4.51
CA LEU A 58 -1.25 -2.96 -3.10
C LEU A 58 -2.29 -2.27 -2.19
N GLU A 59 -2.46 -0.96 -2.34
CA GLU A 59 -3.42 -0.19 -1.54
C GLU A 59 -4.85 -0.71 -1.72
N LYS A 60 -5.22 -1.07 -2.94
CA LYS A 60 -6.51 -1.69 -3.22
C LYS A 60 -6.65 -3.05 -2.52
N ALA A 61 -5.65 -3.91 -2.61
CA ALA A 61 -5.67 -5.22 -1.97
C ALA A 61 -5.79 -5.10 -0.43
N ILE A 62 -5.08 -4.16 0.18
CA ILE A 62 -5.19 -3.88 1.62
C ILE A 62 -6.61 -3.43 2.00
N LYS A 63 -7.20 -2.52 1.23
CA LYS A 63 -8.56 -2.02 1.49
C LYS A 63 -9.64 -3.08 1.34
N GLU A 64 -9.46 -4.01 0.43
CA GLU A 64 -10.43 -5.08 0.16
C GLU A 64 -10.25 -6.30 1.07
N TYR A 65 -9.12 -6.39 1.77
CA TYR A 65 -8.85 -7.50 2.68
C TYR A 65 -9.82 -7.49 3.88
N GLN A 66 -10.42 -8.64 4.16
CA GLN A 66 -11.47 -8.76 5.18
C GLN A 66 -10.94 -9.02 6.60
N GLY A 67 -9.65 -9.32 6.73
CA GLY A 67 -8.99 -9.54 8.01
C GLY A 67 -8.34 -8.27 8.58
N THR A 68 -7.48 -8.47 9.54
CA THR A 68 -6.67 -7.40 10.14
C THR A 68 -5.35 -7.26 9.41
N VAL A 69 -4.97 -6.04 9.04
CA VAL A 69 -3.65 -5.74 8.48
C VAL A 69 -2.86 -4.90 9.49
N LEU A 70 -1.70 -5.37 9.87
CA LEU A 70 -0.70 -4.61 10.60
C LEU A 70 0.46 -4.31 9.66
N MET A 71 0.67 -3.05 9.36
CA MET A 71 1.66 -2.61 8.39
C MET A 71 2.68 -1.69 9.05
N VAL A 72 3.95 -1.95 8.81
CA VAL A 72 5.06 -1.05 9.15
C VAL A 72 5.53 -0.38 7.87
N THR A 73 5.47 0.94 7.80
CA THR A 73 5.91 1.71 6.64
C THR A 73 6.23 3.15 7.02
N HIS A 74 7.11 3.77 6.25
CA HIS A 74 7.37 5.21 6.29
C HIS A 74 6.72 5.96 5.11
N ASP A 75 6.01 5.25 4.23
CA ASP A 75 5.26 5.84 3.12
C ASP A 75 3.95 6.43 3.62
N PHE A 76 3.92 7.74 3.80
CA PHE A 76 2.75 8.44 4.30
C PHE A 76 1.54 8.39 3.34
N TYR A 77 1.73 8.19 2.05
CA TYR A 77 0.63 8.01 1.09
C TYR A 77 -0.12 6.71 1.34
N THR A 78 0.61 5.60 1.45
CA THR A 78 0.02 4.31 1.78
C THR A 78 -0.68 4.36 3.14
N VAL A 79 -0.07 4.98 4.15
CA VAL A 79 -0.69 5.16 5.47
C VAL A 79 -1.98 5.98 5.35
N ALA A 80 -1.94 7.14 4.68
CA ALA A 80 -3.11 8.00 4.53
C ALA A 80 -4.25 7.33 3.76
N ASN A 81 -3.93 6.50 2.78
CA ASN A 81 -4.92 5.84 1.94
C ASN A 81 -5.53 4.58 2.55
N CYS A 82 -4.77 3.83 3.36
CA CYS A 82 -5.16 2.50 3.79
C CYS A 82 -5.45 2.37 5.29
N ALA A 83 -4.79 3.18 6.15
CA ALA A 83 -4.84 2.95 7.57
C ALA A 83 -6.11 3.52 8.23
N ASP A 84 -6.75 2.69 9.06
CA ASP A 84 -7.85 3.11 9.95
C ASP A 84 -7.30 3.68 11.26
N ARG A 85 -6.21 3.09 11.75
CA ARG A 85 -5.52 3.48 12.99
C ARG A 85 -4.02 3.53 12.74
N ILE A 86 -3.35 4.49 13.34
CA ILE A 86 -1.93 4.74 13.15
C ILE A 86 -1.25 4.84 14.51
N LEU A 87 -0.16 4.09 14.65
CA LEU A 87 0.76 4.19 15.78
C LEU A 87 2.02 4.92 15.32
N LEU A 88 2.19 6.14 15.80
CA LEU A 88 3.39 6.94 15.54
C LEU A 88 4.42 6.69 16.61
N LEU A 89 5.58 6.19 16.20
CA LEU A 89 6.73 5.95 17.07
C LEU A 89 7.71 7.13 16.92
N GLU A 90 7.72 8.01 17.89
CA GLU A 90 8.56 9.20 17.88
C GLU A 90 9.24 9.39 19.26
N ASN A 91 10.55 9.63 19.26
CA ASN A 91 11.32 9.95 20.48
C ASN A 91 11.10 8.97 21.66
N GLY A 92 11.02 7.67 21.35
CA GLY A 92 10.80 6.63 22.37
C GLY A 92 9.38 6.56 22.93
N THR A 93 8.43 7.29 22.34
CA THR A 93 7.01 7.26 22.70
C THR A 93 6.16 6.76 21.57
N VAL A 94 5.01 6.17 21.92
CA VAL A 94 4.00 5.73 20.96
C VAL A 94 2.77 6.62 21.11
N ARG A 95 2.34 7.22 20.01
CA ARG A 95 1.11 8.00 19.95
C ARG A 95 0.15 7.39 18.95
N GLU A 96 -1.08 7.18 19.36
CA GLU A 96 -2.14 6.68 18.49
C GLU A 96 -2.97 7.82 17.92
N GLN A 97 -3.35 7.68 16.64
CA GLN A 97 -4.36 8.52 16.01
C GLN A 97 -5.17 7.73 14.97
N SER A 98 -6.37 8.24 14.66
CA SER A 98 -7.18 7.66 13.57
C SER A 98 -6.59 8.02 12.20
N GLY A 99 -6.84 7.16 11.20
CA GLY A 99 -6.47 7.44 9.82
C GLY A 99 -7.08 8.74 9.30
N ARG A 100 -8.31 9.05 9.73
CA ARG A 100 -8.98 10.32 9.38
C ARG A 100 -8.23 11.54 9.95
N ALA A 101 -7.84 11.49 11.22
CA ALA A 101 -7.08 12.57 11.86
C ALA A 101 -5.70 12.75 11.21
N TYR A 102 -5.05 11.64 10.88
CA TYR A 102 -3.77 11.65 10.17
C TYR A 102 -3.89 12.29 8.78
N ARG A 103 -4.85 11.86 7.96
CA ARG A 103 -5.11 12.48 6.64
C ARG A 103 -5.33 13.98 6.78
N LYS A 104 -6.17 14.41 7.72
CA LYS A 104 -6.43 15.83 7.97
C LYS A 104 -5.17 16.60 8.33
N SER A 105 -4.29 16.04 9.17
CA SER A 105 -3.03 16.67 9.55
C SER A 105 -2.06 16.79 8.38
N ILE A 106 -1.97 15.77 7.56
CA ILE A 106 -1.13 15.75 6.34
C ILE A 106 -1.64 16.80 5.35
N TYR A 107 -2.93 16.84 5.05
CA TYR A 107 -3.50 17.84 4.15
C TYR A 107 -3.31 19.28 4.67
N LYS A 108 -3.49 19.50 5.95
CA LYS A 108 -3.25 20.82 6.56
C LYS A 108 -1.79 21.25 6.44
N LYS A 109 -0.85 20.32 6.69
CA LYS A 109 0.60 20.58 6.62
C LYS A 109 1.07 20.90 5.21
N TYR A 110 0.49 20.26 4.19
CA TYR A 110 0.96 20.34 2.81
C TYR A 110 -0.01 21.05 1.86
N PHE A 111 -1.11 21.60 2.37
CA PHE A 111 -2.14 22.28 1.58
C PHE A 111 -1.60 23.51 0.80
N GLU A 112 -0.56 24.15 1.30
CA GLU A 112 0.07 25.30 0.68
C GLU A 112 1.31 24.95 -0.17
N SER A 113 1.56 23.67 -0.43
CA SER A 113 2.75 23.19 -1.12
C SER A 113 2.43 22.45 -2.44
N ASP A 114 3.44 22.32 -3.28
CA ASP A 114 3.38 21.55 -4.53
C ASP A 114 2.96 20.08 -4.34
N ILE A 115 3.03 19.56 -3.11
CA ILE A 115 2.61 18.22 -2.74
C ILE A 115 1.10 18.04 -2.92
N PHE A 116 0.29 19.07 -2.67
CA PHE A 116 -1.16 19.01 -2.89
C PHE A 116 -1.48 18.77 -4.38
N GLU A 117 -0.81 19.46 -5.28
CA GLU A 117 -0.99 19.28 -6.72
C GLU A 117 -0.54 17.89 -7.17
N ALA A 118 0.60 17.41 -6.69
CA ALA A 118 1.08 16.07 -6.94
C ALA A 118 0.10 14.99 -6.43
N GLU A 119 -0.47 15.17 -5.25
CA GLU A 119 -1.47 14.26 -4.71
C GLU A 119 -2.78 14.29 -5.50
N ARG A 120 -3.22 15.46 -5.94
CA ARG A 120 -4.39 15.59 -6.82
C ARG A 120 -4.20 14.81 -8.12
N ILE A 121 -3.07 14.96 -8.76
CA ILE A 121 -2.71 14.23 -9.99
C ILE A 121 -2.66 12.72 -9.71
N ARG A 122 -2.09 12.30 -8.59
CA ARG A 122 -2.04 10.89 -8.18
C ARG A 122 -3.45 10.31 -8.04
N VAL A 123 -4.34 10.99 -7.34
CA VAL A 123 -5.74 10.56 -7.13
C VAL A 123 -6.50 10.47 -8.45
N GLU A 124 -6.34 11.46 -9.33
CA GLU A 124 -6.97 11.45 -10.66
C GLU A 124 -6.50 10.25 -11.49
N LYS A 125 -5.20 9.95 -11.49
CA LYS A 125 -4.64 8.76 -12.14
C LYS A 125 -5.15 7.47 -11.53
N GLU A 126 -5.22 7.39 -10.21
CA GLU A 126 -5.75 6.23 -9.49
C GLU A 126 -7.19 5.94 -9.90
N VAL A 127 -8.05 6.94 -9.90
CA VAL A 127 -9.46 6.81 -10.32
C VAL A 127 -9.54 6.30 -11.76
N ARG A 128 -8.72 6.84 -12.66
CA ARG A 128 -8.68 6.41 -14.05
C ARG A 128 -8.20 4.99 -14.22
N ILE A 129 -7.15 4.58 -13.50
CA ILE A 129 -6.63 3.22 -13.51
C ILE A 129 -7.70 2.25 -13.00
N HIS A 130 -8.35 2.55 -11.89
CA HIS A 130 -9.41 1.71 -11.34
C HIS A 130 -10.59 1.54 -12.30
N ALA A 131 -10.99 2.59 -13.01
CA ALA A 131 -12.02 2.50 -14.04
C ALA A 131 -11.61 1.59 -15.20
N LEU A 132 -10.37 1.73 -15.68
CA LEU A 132 -9.83 0.88 -16.76
C LEU A 132 -9.69 -0.58 -16.34
N LEU A 133 -9.25 -0.86 -15.11
CA LEU A 133 -9.16 -2.21 -14.58
C LEU A 133 -10.52 -2.88 -14.44
N ARG A 134 -11.54 -2.13 -13.98
CA ARG A 134 -12.92 -2.62 -13.89
C ARG A 134 -13.48 -3.03 -15.26
N ASP A 135 -13.11 -2.28 -16.31
CA ASP A 135 -13.51 -2.55 -17.68
C ASP A 135 -12.63 -3.60 -18.39
N GLY A 136 -11.68 -4.21 -17.68
CA GLY A 136 -10.75 -5.21 -18.22
C GLY A 136 -9.66 -4.67 -19.14
N LYS A 137 -9.45 -3.35 -19.17
CA LYS A 137 -8.49 -2.65 -20.04
C LYS A 137 -7.11 -2.54 -19.40
N TRP A 138 -6.48 -3.67 -19.10
CA TRP A 138 -5.21 -3.75 -18.38
C TRP A 138 -4.05 -3.02 -19.05
N LYS A 139 -3.95 -3.12 -20.38
CA LYS A 139 -2.86 -2.46 -21.14
C LYS A 139 -2.99 -0.95 -21.08
N GLU A 140 -4.22 -0.43 -21.23
CA GLU A 140 -4.49 1.00 -21.14
C GLU A 140 -4.27 1.52 -19.72
N ALA A 141 -4.65 0.76 -18.69
CA ALA A 141 -4.40 1.11 -17.30
C ALA A 141 -2.90 1.27 -17.00
N LYS A 142 -2.07 0.37 -17.54
CA LYS A 142 -0.61 0.46 -17.38
C LYS A 142 -0.01 1.70 -18.04
N ASN A 143 -0.62 2.21 -19.10
CA ASN A 143 -0.14 3.38 -19.84
C ASN A 143 -0.57 4.72 -19.23
N VAL A 144 -1.42 4.74 -18.21
CA VAL A 144 -1.84 5.97 -17.49
C VAL A 144 -0.71 6.53 -16.63
N LEU A 145 0.29 5.72 -16.33
CA LEU A 145 1.46 6.11 -15.57
C LEU A 145 2.42 6.94 -16.42
#